data_e7e76eac6cef684b07083d363597c382
#
_entry.id   e7e76eac6cef684b07083d363597c382
#
_cell.length_a   1.000
_cell.length_b   1.000
_cell.length_c   1.000
_cell.angle_alpha   90.00
_cell.angle_beta   90.00
_cell.angle_gamma   90.00
#
_symmetry.space_group_name_H-M   'P 1'
#
loop_
_entity.id
_entity.type
_entity.pdbx_description
1 polymer ?
#
loop_
_entity_poly.entity_id
_entity_poly.type
_entity_poly.pdbx_seq_one_letter_code
_entity_poly.pdbx_strand_id
1 'polypeptide(L)'
;MKNGEYAVEEKKVATDREYTVWEILQGNLKVWWLMLFGALAGALLLGGYKYYSNRSFVSEKNYEDDYRVMASLMVEEYSGESAAERVGTVITVAESRSTYEKMKQLSGYDMEYLAYQDMFDLEQNTSSDVMTVHVKYPRTYGTFSLENEEDALEFAGYLLEAVKDTVRDSIGKNGVHVLDEPYVA
;
A
#
# COMPACT_ATOMS: atom_id res chain seq x y z
N MET A 1 -26.67 -42.91 -82.44
CA MET A 1 -25.71 -41.82 -82.31
C MET A 1 -26.41 -40.78 -81.43
N LYS A 2 -26.05 -40.70 -80.18
CA LYS A 2 -26.64 -39.69 -79.21
C LYS A 2 -25.48 -38.88 -78.72
N ASN A 3 -25.51 -37.60 -79.04
CA ASN A 3 -24.56 -36.61 -78.55
C ASN A 3 -24.84 -36.34 -77.10
N GLY A 4 -23.86 -36.62 -76.22
CA GLY A 4 -23.93 -36.22 -74.83
C GLY A 4 -23.48 -34.78 -74.67
N GLU A 5 -24.39 -33.98 -74.22
CA GLU A 5 -24.21 -32.59 -73.89
C GLU A 5 -23.69 -32.55 -72.45
N TYR A 6 -22.41 -32.23 -72.29
CA TYR A 6 -21.83 -32.00 -70.95
C TYR A 6 -22.18 -30.59 -70.50
N ALA A 7 -23.11 -30.49 -69.57
CA ALA A 7 -23.35 -29.26 -68.87
C ALA A 7 -22.15 -28.94 -67.95
N VAL A 8 -21.43 -27.91 -68.29
CA VAL A 8 -20.40 -27.34 -67.43
C VAL A 8 -21.10 -26.55 -66.36
N GLU A 9 -21.15 -27.09 -65.15
CA GLU A 9 -21.57 -26.40 -63.96
C GLU A 9 -20.59 -25.27 -63.61
N GLU A 10 -20.93 -24.04 -64.00
CA GLU A 10 -20.18 -22.85 -63.54
C GLU A 10 -20.27 -22.74 -62.02
N LYS A 11 -19.20 -23.20 -61.34
CA LYS A 11 -18.99 -22.98 -59.93
C LYS A 11 -18.85 -21.48 -59.72
N LYS A 12 -19.92 -20.84 -59.19
CA LYS A 12 -19.86 -19.45 -58.77
C LYS A 12 -18.70 -19.29 -57.80
N VAL A 13 -17.62 -18.72 -58.29
CA VAL A 13 -16.53 -18.23 -57.45
C VAL A 13 -17.12 -17.15 -56.54
N ALA A 14 -17.12 -17.42 -55.24
CA ALA A 14 -17.50 -16.42 -54.27
C ALA A 14 -16.56 -15.22 -54.45
N THR A 15 -17.13 -14.15 -54.96
CA THR A 15 -16.41 -12.88 -55.13
C THR A 15 -15.92 -12.48 -53.77
N ASP A 16 -14.61 -12.49 -53.55
CA ASP A 16 -13.95 -11.92 -52.40
C ASP A 16 -14.38 -10.46 -52.32
N ARG A 17 -15.27 -10.17 -51.38
CA ARG A 17 -15.76 -8.82 -51.12
C ARG A 17 -14.60 -8.06 -50.49
N GLU A 18 -13.90 -7.28 -51.28
CA GLU A 18 -12.89 -6.34 -50.75
C GLU A 18 -13.61 -5.33 -49.84
N TYR A 19 -13.46 -5.53 -48.53
CA TYR A 19 -13.94 -4.57 -47.55
C TYR A 19 -13.05 -3.33 -47.62
N THR A 20 -13.69 -2.18 -47.90
CA THR A 20 -12.97 -0.91 -47.80
C THR A 20 -12.62 -0.63 -46.34
N VAL A 21 -11.47 0.02 -46.13
CA VAL A 21 -11.02 0.43 -44.78
C VAL A 21 -12.13 1.17 -44.02
N TRP A 22 -12.99 1.87 -44.76
CA TRP A 22 -14.14 2.59 -44.20
C TRP A 22 -15.26 1.66 -43.68
N GLU A 23 -15.54 0.56 -44.35
CA GLU A 23 -16.53 -0.44 -43.90
C GLU A 23 -16.06 -1.17 -42.65
N ILE A 24 -14.72 -1.46 -42.54
CA ILE A 24 -14.11 -2.03 -41.36
C ILE A 24 -14.19 -1.04 -40.19
N LEU A 25 -13.90 0.23 -40.45
CA LEU A 25 -14.00 1.30 -39.42
C LEU A 25 -15.45 1.49 -38.94
N GLN A 26 -16.43 1.52 -39.86
CA GLN A 26 -17.85 1.61 -39.48
C GLN A 26 -18.34 0.38 -38.71
N GLY A 27 -17.89 -0.81 -39.06
CA GLY A 27 -18.16 -2.04 -38.34
C GLY A 27 -17.63 -1.99 -36.89
N ASN A 28 -16.41 -1.54 -36.73
CA ASN A 28 -15.79 -1.36 -35.41
C ASN A 28 -16.43 -0.25 -34.58
N LEU A 29 -16.83 0.86 -35.22
CA LEU A 29 -17.54 1.96 -34.55
C LEU A 29 -18.92 1.53 -34.02
N LYS A 30 -19.60 0.57 -34.65
CA LYS A 30 -20.88 0.04 -34.17
C LYS A 30 -20.76 -0.80 -32.90
N VAL A 31 -19.58 -1.38 -32.62
CA VAL A 31 -19.34 -2.24 -31.45
C VAL A 31 -18.43 -1.60 -30.42
N TRP A 32 -17.91 -0.37 -30.67
CA TRP A 32 -17.01 0.32 -29.75
C TRP A 32 -17.62 0.55 -28.35
N TRP A 33 -18.93 0.78 -28.29
CA TRP A 33 -19.66 0.94 -27.03
C TRP A 33 -19.61 -0.33 -26.17
N LEU A 34 -19.56 -1.53 -26.79
CA LEU A 34 -19.37 -2.80 -26.07
C LEU A 34 -18.01 -2.86 -25.39
N MET A 35 -16.96 -2.34 -26.05
CA MET A 35 -15.62 -2.24 -25.43
C MET A 35 -15.63 -1.26 -24.27
N LEU A 36 -16.34 -0.14 -24.40
CA LEU A 36 -16.49 0.87 -23.33
C LEU A 36 -17.26 0.29 -22.14
N PHE A 37 -18.36 -0.42 -22.38
CA PHE A 37 -19.10 -1.12 -21.34
C PHE A 37 -18.28 -2.23 -20.69
N GLY A 38 -17.51 -3.00 -21.46
CA GLY A 38 -16.60 -4.02 -20.93
C GLY A 38 -15.51 -3.42 -20.05
N ALA A 39 -14.91 -2.32 -20.47
CA ALA A 39 -13.90 -1.60 -19.69
C ALA A 39 -14.51 -1.01 -18.40
N LEU A 40 -15.69 -0.42 -18.47
CA LEU A 40 -16.39 0.13 -17.31
C LEU A 40 -16.78 -0.96 -16.31
N ALA A 41 -17.34 -2.07 -16.81
CA ALA A 41 -17.68 -3.22 -15.98
C ALA A 41 -16.42 -3.85 -15.33
N GLY A 42 -15.33 -3.98 -16.08
CA GLY A 42 -14.05 -4.44 -15.57
C GLY A 42 -13.49 -3.51 -14.50
N ALA A 43 -13.53 -2.19 -14.72
CA ALA A 43 -13.09 -1.20 -13.73
C ALA A 43 -13.94 -1.23 -12.46
N LEU A 44 -15.26 -1.40 -12.59
CA LEU A 44 -16.17 -1.52 -11.43
C LEU A 44 -15.93 -2.82 -10.66
N LEU A 45 -15.72 -3.94 -11.34
CA LEU A 45 -15.45 -5.22 -10.69
C LEU A 45 -14.08 -5.22 -9.98
N LEU A 46 -13.03 -4.76 -10.66
CA LEU A 46 -11.68 -4.71 -10.10
C LEU A 46 -11.57 -3.62 -9.02
N GLY A 47 -12.15 -2.43 -9.27
CA GLY A 47 -12.17 -1.35 -8.31
C GLY A 47 -13.04 -1.68 -7.09
N GLY A 48 -14.21 -2.29 -7.32
CA GLY A 48 -15.09 -2.77 -6.26
C GLY A 48 -14.46 -3.90 -5.43
N TYR A 49 -13.79 -4.86 -6.08
CA TYR A 49 -13.05 -5.91 -5.39
C TYR A 49 -11.91 -5.33 -4.55
N LYS A 50 -11.13 -4.43 -5.13
CA LYS A 50 -10.03 -3.78 -4.41
C LYS A 50 -10.53 -2.89 -3.28
N TYR A 51 -11.64 -2.17 -3.47
CA TYR A 51 -12.29 -1.38 -2.43
C TYR A 51 -12.84 -2.27 -1.31
N TYR A 52 -13.51 -3.37 -1.65
CA TYR A 52 -14.02 -4.33 -0.67
C TYR A 52 -12.89 -5.05 0.08
N SER A 53 -11.85 -5.47 -0.64
CA SER A 53 -10.64 -6.07 -0.05
C SER A 53 -9.91 -5.11 0.88
N ASN A 54 -9.76 -3.83 0.50
CA ASN A 54 -9.18 -2.82 1.38
C ASN A 54 -10.09 -2.47 2.57
N ARG A 55 -11.42 -2.51 2.38
CA ARG A 55 -12.37 -2.20 3.44
C ARG A 55 -12.49 -3.31 4.49
N SER A 56 -12.26 -4.56 4.11
CA SER A 56 -12.17 -5.67 5.08
C SER A 56 -10.88 -5.61 5.91
N PHE A 57 -9.89 -4.82 5.48
CA PHE A 57 -8.65 -4.55 6.21
C PHE A 57 -8.83 -3.52 7.32
N VAL A 58 -9.64 -2.50 7.09
CA VAL A 58 -9.99 -1.50 8.09
C VAL A 58 -11.27 -1.98 8.76
N SER A 59 -11.15 -2.65 9.89
CA SER A 59 -12.32 -2.91 10.75
C SER A 59 -12.94 -1.57 11.08
N GLU A 60 -14.18 -1.33 10.61
CA GLU A 60 -15.00 -0.17 11.00
C GLU A 60 -15.43 -0.27 12.49
N LYS A 61 -14.47 -0.40 13.40
CA LYS A 61 -14.73 0.06 14.75
C LYS A 61 -14.59 1.58 14.68
N ASN A 62 -15.68 2.29 14.97
CA ASN A 62 -15.63 3.70 15.33
C ASN A 62 -14.78 3.79 16.59
N TYR A 63 -13.50 4.12 16.43
CA TYR A 63 -12.62 4.40 17.53
C TYR A 63 -12.92 5.84 17.97
N GLU A 64 -14.02 6.02 18.74
CA GLU A 64 -14.38 7.33 19.29
C GLU A 64 -13.37 7.79 20.35
N ASP A 65 -12.65 6.85 20.98
CA ASP A 65 -11.61 7.13 21.96
C ASP A 65 -10.32 6.38 21.55
N ASP A 66 -9.45 7.05 20.80
CA ASP A 66 -8.11 6.57 20.51
C ASP A 66 -7.21 6.85 21.71
N TYR A 67 -6.89 5.82 22.46
CA TYR A 67 -5.80 5.89 23.41
C TYR A 67 -4.47 5.86 22.69
N ARG A 68 -3.45 6.50 23.25
CA ARG A 68 -2.11 6.56 22.64
C ARG A 68 -1.04 6.21 23.65
N VAL A 69 -0.15 5.34 23.24
CA VAL A 69 1.15 5.19 23.87
C VAL A 69 2.11 6.13 23.17
N MET A 70 2.86 6.91 23.94
CA MET A 70 3.81 7.88 23.44
C MET A 70 5.24 7.45 23.80
N ALA A 71 6.17 7.76 22.91
CA ALA A 71 7.60 7.65 23.17
C ALA A 71 8.33 8.77 22.45
N SER A 72 9.45 9.21 22.99
CA SER A 72 10.25 10.28 22.39
C SER A 72 11.62 9.76 21.98
N LEU A 73 12.00 10.12 20.75
CA LEU A 73 13.31 9.83 20.17
C LEU A 73 14.08 11.13 19.93
N MET A 74 15.34 11.17 20.29
CA MET A 74 16.26 12.24 19.91
C MET A 74 17.13 11.78 18.75
N VAL A 75 17.21 12.60 17.72
CA VAL A 75 18.05 12.38 16.55
C VAL A 75 19.38 13.10 16.76
N GLU A 76 20.49 12.35 16.72
CA GLU A 76 21.83 12.94 16.86
C GLU A 76 22.16 13.87 15.69
N GLU A 77 22.98 14.88 15.99
CA GLU A 77 23.54 15.77 14.96
C GLU A 77 24.59 15.02 14.12
N TYR A 78 24.32 14.91 12.84
CA TYR A 78 25.27 14.39 11.85
C TYR A 78 25.21 15.23 10.56
N SER A 79 26.34 15.37 9.89
CA SER A 79 26.46 15.93 8.53
C SER A 79 26.07 17.40 8.29
N GLY A 80 25.89 18.26 9.28
CA GLY A 80 25.58 19.69 9.08
C GLY A 80 24.18 19.96 8.48
N GLU A 81 23.31 18.97 8.45
CA GLU A 81 21.89 19.11 8.09
C GLU A 81 21.12 19.83 9.21
N SER A 82 20.00 20.46 8.84
CA SER A 82 19.09 21.06 9.82
C SER A 82 18.38 19.97 10.65
N ALA A 83 17.94 20.31 11.87
CA ALA A 83 17.15 19.41 12.70
C ALA A 83 15.95 18.81 11.97
N ALA A 84 15.25 19.64 11.19
CA ALA A 84 14.09 19.21 10.40
C ALA A 84 14.43 18.17 9.32
N GLU A 85 15.56 18.30 8.63
CA GLU A 85 16.00 17.34 7.62
C GLU A 85 16.40 16.00 8.24
N ARG A 86 17.13 16.06 9.37
CA ARG A 86 17.53 14.85 10.10
C ARG A 86 16.33 14.07 10.62
N VAL A 87 15.40 14.75 11.29
CA VAL A 87 14.16 14.12 11.79
C VAL A 87 13.31 13.59 10.65
N GLY A 88 13.17 14.35 9.53
CA GLY A 88 12.48 13.89 8.34
C GLY A 88 13.09 12.62 7.72
N THR A 89 14.41 12.49 7.76
CA THR A 89 15.10 11.27 7.33
C THR A 89 14.76 10.10 8.24
N VAL A 90 14.76 10.28 9.57
CA VAL A 90 14.40 9.24 10.54
C VAL A 90 12.94 8.83 10.41
N ILE A 91 12.02 9.79 10.18
CA ILE A 91 10.61 9.50 9.90
C ILE A 91 10.48 8.59 8.67
N THR A 92 11.16 8.96 7.57
CA THR A 92 11.16 8.16 6.34
C THR A 92 11.71 6.75 6.57
N VAL A 93 12.76 6.61 7.38
CA VAL A 93 13.31 5.31 7.76
C VAL A 93 12.32 4.53 8.61
N ALA A 94 11.68 5.16 9.60
CA ALA A 94 10.71 4.51 10.48
C ALA A 94 9.50 3.95 9.71
N GLU A 95 9.02 4.68 8.71
CA GLU A 95 7.92 4.26 7.84
C GLU A 95 8.34 3.27 6.75
N SER A 96 9.63 2.98 6.64
CA SER A 96 10.16 2.16 5.56
C SER A 96 9.82 0.67 5.73
N ARG A 97 9.82 -0.05 4.60
CA ARG A 97 9.66 -1.50 4.59
C ARG A 97 10.80 -2.21 5.34
N SER A 98 11.99 -1.62 5.36
CA SER A 98 13.14 -2.19 6.08
C SER A 98 12.90 -2.22 7.59
N THR A 99 12.36 -1.14 8.16
CA THR A 99 11.98 -1.07 9.57
C THR A 99 10.84 -2.03 9.91
N TYR A 100 9.83 -2.11 9.04
CA TYR A 100 8.75 -3.09 9.18
C TYR A 100 9.27 -4.54 9.24
N GLU A 101 10.13 -4.93 8.30
CA GLU A 101 10.69 -6.30 8.27
C GLU A 101 11.53 -6.59 9.53
N LYS A 102 12.29 -5.58 10.02
CA LYS A 102 13.05 -5.69 11.27
C LYS A 102 12.14 -5.83 12.48
N MET A 103 11.11 -5.01 12.57
CA MET A 103 10.11 -5.07 13.63
C MET A 103 9.42 -6.44 13.66
N LYS A 104 9.02 -6.96 12.47
CA LYS A 104 8.45 -8.30 12.33
C LYS A 104 9.39 -9.40 12.82
N GLN A 105 10.71 -9.26 12.58
CA GLN A 105 11.71 -10.20 13.08
C GLN A 105 11.88 -10.13 14.60
N LEU A 106 11.84 -8.94 15.19
CA LEU A 106 12.01 -8.74 16.63
C LEU A 106 10.79 -9.21 17.42
N SER A 107 9.61 -8.83 16.97
CA SER A 107 8.35 -9.09 17.67
C SER A 107 7.73 -10.46 17.34
N GLY A 108 7.99 -11.02 16.16
CA GLY A 108 7.29 -12.19 15.65
C GLY A 108 5.84 -11.90 15.21
N TYR A 109 5.43 -10.63 15.15
CA TYR A 109 4.06 -10.26 14.76
C TYR A 109 3.78 -10.61 13.31
N ASP A 110 2.62 -11.23 13.07
CA ASP A 110 2.12 -11.50 11.72
C ASP A 110 1.13 -10.39 11.32
N MET A 111 1.69 -9.28 10.86
CA MET A 111 0.92 -8.14 10.36
C MET A 111 1.34 -7.79 8.94
N GLU A 112 0.45 -7.13 8.20
CA GLU A 112 0.78 -6.59 6.88
C GLU A 112 1.41 -5.20 6.98
N TYR A 113 2.18 -4.82 5.95
CA TYR A 113 2.89 -3.54 5.93
C TYR A 113 1.95 -2.32 6.03
N LEU A 114 0.76 -2.40 5.43
CA LEU A 114 -0.25 -1.33 5.54
C LEU A 114 -0.79 -1.20 6.98
N ALA A 115 -0.98 -2.32 7.67
CA ALA A 115 -1.37 -2.32 9.07
C ALA A 115 -0.28 -1.68 9.93
N TYR A 116 1.00 -2.04 9.70
CA TYR A 116 2.13 -1.43 10.37
C TYR A 116 2.12 0.10 10.27
N GLN A 117 1.92 0.65 9.06
CA GLN A 117 1.92 2.09 8.83
C GLN A 117 0.75 2.84 9.52
N ASP A 118 -0.37 2.16 9.77
CA ASP A 118 -1.55 2.78 10.37
C ASP A 118 -1.59 2.65 11.91
N MET A 119 -0.72 1.79 12.48
CA MET A 119 -0.64 1.58 13.93
C MET A 119 -0.04 2.75 14.70
N PHE A 120 0.74 3.60 14.03
CA PHE A 120 1.42 4.70 14.69
C PHE A 120 1.45 5.97 13.85
N ASP A 121 1.61 7.10 14.52
CA ASP A 121 1.93 8.38 13.91
C ASP A 121 3.28 8.87 14.42
N LEU A 122 4.00 9.59 13.58
CA LEU A 122 5.27 10.22 13.91
C LEU A 122 5.11 11.74 13.84
N GLU A 123 5.38 12.40 14.94
CA GLU A 123 5.28 13.86 15.04
C GLU A 123 6.66 14.46 15.28
N GLN A 124 7.04 15.40 14.42
CA GLN A 124 8.24 16.19 14.62
C GLN A 124 7.90 17.41 15.47
N ASN A 125 8.59 17.59 16.57
CA ASN A 125 8.53 18.86 17.30
C ASN A 125 9.29 19.93 16.51
N THR A 126 8.59 20.99 16.12
CA THR A 126 9.10 22.04 15.22
C THR A 126 10.40 22.62 15.75
N SER A 127 11.46 22.59 14.92
CA SER A 127 12.81 23.10 15.24
C SER A 127 13.57 22.32 16.31
N SER A 128 13.15 21.11 16.64
CA SER A 128 13.81 20.23 17.60
C SER A 128 14.35 18.97 16.92
N ASP A 129 15.43 18.43 17.47
CA ASP A 129 15.95 17.11 17.11
C ASP A 129 15.14 15.95 17.77
N VAL A 130 13.96 16.28 18.31
CA VAL A 130 13.08 15.32 18.99
C VAL A 130 11.91 14.97 18.09
N MET A 131 11.65 13.69 18.00
CA MET A 131 10.50 13.09 17.34
C MET A 131 9.65 12.35 18.37
N THR A 132 8.34 12.51 18.34
CA THR A 132 7.41 11.76 19.16
C THR A 132 6.73 10.68 18.33
N VAL A 133 6.70 9.48 18.87
CA VAL A 133 6.01 8.32 18.31
C VAL A 133 4.70 8.15 19.07
N HIS A 134 3.59 8.06 18.37
CA HIS A 134 2.26 7.83 18.93
C HIS A 134 1.73 6.49 18.42
N VAL A 135 1.67 5.47 19.27
CA VAL A 135 1.05 4.19 18.93
C VAL A 135 -0.41 4.21 19.33
N LYS A 136 -1.29 3.89 18.39
CA LYS A 136 -2.75 3.94 18.55
C LYS A 136 -3.29 2.60 19.02
N TYR A 137 -4.17 2.62 20.01
CA TYR A 137 -4.95 1.46 20.43
C TYR A 137 -6.35 1.89 20.94
N PRO A 138 -7.37 1.05 20.89
CA PRO A 138 -7.37 -0.30 20.27
C PRO A 138 -7.33 -0.23 18.74
N ARG A 139 -6.62 -1.16 18.11
CA ARG A 139 -6.58 -1.32 16.65
C ARG A 139 -6.59 -2.79 16.27
N THR A 140 -7.29 -3.12 15.20
CA THR A 140 -7.36 -4.49 14.69
C THR A 140 -7.24 -4.47 13.17
N TYR A 141 -6.29 -5.25 12.63
CA TYR A 141 -6.05 -5.44 11.21
C TYR A 141 -5.90 -6.92 10.89
N GLY A 142 -6.92 -7.49 10.27
CA GLY A 142 -6.94 -8.92 9.96
C GLY A 142 -6.82 -9.78 11.22
N THR A 143 -5.71 -10.50 11.34
CA THR A 143 -5.39 -11.36 12.50
C THR A 143 -4.57 -10.66 13.58
N PHE A 144 -4.06 -9.45 13.29
CA PHE A 144 -3.25 -8.68 14.23
C PHE A 144 -4.10 -7.63 14.96
N SER A 145 -3.98 -7.54 16.27
CA SER A 145 -4.67 -6.54 17.09
C SER A 145 -3.77 -6.00 18.20
N LEU A 146 -3.94 -4.70 18.49
CA LEU A 146 -3.51 -4.05 19.71
C LEU A 146 -4.77 -3.72 20.49
N GLU A 147 -5.14 -4.54 21.47
CA GLU A 147 -6.45 -4.42 22.13
C GLU A 147 -6.40 -3.56 23.40
N ASN A 148 -5.24 -3.51 24.01
CA ASN A 148 -5.04 -2.88 25.30
C ASN A 148 -3.72 -2.12 25.35
N GLU A 149 -3.50 -1.47 26.49
CA GLU A 149 -2.31 -0.68 26.80
C GLU A 149 -1.00 -1.51 26.76
N GLU A 150 -1.04 -2.71 27.29
CA GLU A 150 0.14 -3.58 27.39
C GLU A 150 0.63 -3.97 25.98
N ASP A 151 -0.29 -4.37 25.11
CA ASP A 151 0.01 -4.68 23.70
C ASP A 151 0.60 -3.46 22.97
N ALA A 152 0.05 -2.27 23.22
CA ALA A 152 0.53 -1.03 22.60
C ALA A 152 1.90 -0.60 23.12
N LEU A 153 2.20 -0.80 24.40
CA LEU A 153 3.50 -0.55 24.99
C LEU A 153 4.55 -1.50 24.43
N GLU A 154 4.23 -2.79 24.32
CA GLU A 154 5.09 -3.78 23.73
C GLU A 154 5.39 -3.48 22.26
N PHE A 155 4.33 -3.15 21.47
CA PHE A 155 4.48 -2.74 20.07
C PHE A 155 5.38 -1.51 19.93
N ALA A 156 5.19 -0.49 20.76
CA ALA A 156 6.03 0.71 20.76
C ALA A 156 7.50 0.37 21.05
N GLY A 157 7.76 -0.52 22.00
CA GLY A 157 9.11 -0.99 22.31
C GLY A 157 9.80 -1.63 21.10
N TYR A 158 9.15 -2.57 20.44
CA TYR A 158 9.70 -3.20 19.22
C TYR A 158 9.86 -2.20 18.07
N LEU A 159 8.93 -1.26 17.92
CA LEU A 159 9.02 -0.21 16.89
C LEU A 159 10.27 0.65 17.12
N LEU A 160 10.50 1.12 18.36
CA LEU A 160 11.66 1.94 18.70
C LEU A 160 12.98 1.20 18.44
N GLU A 161 13.05 -0.08 18.80
CA GLU A 161 14.22 -0.90 18.57
C GLU A 161 14.48 -1.11 17.07
N ALA A 162 13.42 -1.41 16.31
CA ALA A 162 13.51 -1.56 14.86
C ALA A 162 13.95 -0.28 14.15
N VAL A 163 13.41 0.88 14.56
CA VAL A 163 13.81 2.19 14.03
C VAL A 163 15.28 2.46 14.32
N LYS A 164 15.70 2.30 15.57
CA LYS A 164 17.08 2.50 16.00
C LYS A 164 18.08 1.64 15.22
N ASP A 165 17.76 0.37 15.07
CA ASP A 165 18.57 -0.57 14.31
C ASP A 165 18.62 -0.27 12.81
N THR A 166 17.47 0.13 12.22
CA THR A 166 17.41 0.46 10.79
C THR A 166 18.17 1.76 10.51
N VAL A 167 18.05 2.76 11.39
CA VAL A 167 18.81 4.02 11.28
C VAL A 167 20.30 3.74 11.39
N ARG A 168 20.72 2.93 12.37
CA ARG A 168 22.12 2.55 12.52
C ARG A 168 22.68 1.86 11.28
N ASP A 169 21.92 0.93 10.68
CA ASP A 169 22.33 0.19 9.50
C ASP A 169 22.36 1.08 8.24
N SER A 170 21.45 2.06 8.15
CA SER A 170 21.32 2.97 7.00
C SER A 170 22.34 4.11 7.02
N ILE A 171 22.61 4.67 8.19
CA ILE A 171 23.46 5.87 8.38
C ILE A 171 24.86 5.48 8.88
N GLY A 172 25.05 4.26 9.38
CA GLY A 172 26.32 3.75 9.90
C GLY A 172 26.72 4.34 11.25
N LYS A 173 25.79 4.94 11.99
CA LYS A 173 25.97 5.54 13.32
C LYS A 173 24.75 5.26 14.20
N ASN A 174 24.95 5.36 15.53
CA ASN A 174 23.83 5.36 16.49
C ASN A 174 23.11 6.72 16.44
N GLY A 175 22.47 7.02 15.32
CA GLY A 175 21.90 8.34 15.06
C GLY A 175 20.59 8.64 15.79
N VAL A 176 20.08 7.71 16.61
CA VAL A 176 18.82 7.88 17.36
C VAL A 176 18.95 7.34 18.76
N HIS A 177 18.53 8.14 19.74
CA HIS A 177 18.43 7.76 21.14
C HIS A 177 17.00 7.85 21.64
N VAL A 178 16.57 6.87 22.43
CA VAL A 178 15.30 6.94 23.15
C VAL A 178 15.46 7.94 24.29
N LEU A 179 14.65 9.00 24.28
CA LEU A 179 14.57 9.98 25.36
C LEU A 179 13.60 9.51 26.45
N ASP A 180 12.41 9.16 26.02
CA ASP A 180 11.36 8.64 26.87
C ASP A 180 10.96 7.24 26.39
N GLU A 181 10.99 6.28 27.31
CA GLU A 181 10.42 4.96 27.06
C GLU A 181 8.91 5.05 26.82
N PRO A 182 8.29 4.08 26.14
CA PRO A 182 6.86 4.09 25.91
C PRO A 182 6.05 4.25 27.19
N TYR A 183 5.11 5.19 27.18
CA TYR A 183 4.19 5.47 28.29
C TYR A 183 2.79 5.84 27.75
N VAL A 184 1.79 5.68 28.57
CA VAL A 184 0.40 6.07 28.25
C VAL A 184 0.21 7.55 28.49
N ALA A 185 -0.38 8.27 27.52
CA ALA A 185 -0.59 9.70 27.58
C ALA A 185 -1.99 10.04 28.09
#